data_eede5a8f5ecfab2e0907bdc77456f667
#
_entry.id   eede5a8f5ecfab2e0907bdc77456f667
#
_cell.length_a   1.000
_cell.length_b   1.000
_cell.length_c   1.000
_cell.angle_alpha   90.00
_cell.angle_beta   90.00
_cell.angle_gamma   90.00
#
_symmetry.space_group_name_H-M   'P 1'
#
loop_
_entity.id
_entity.type
_entity.pdbx_description
1 polymer ?
#
loop_
_entity_poly.entity_id
_entity_poly.type
_entity_poly.pdbx_seq_one_letter_code
_entity_poly.pdbx_strand_id
1 'polypeptide(L)'
;MANVALLVEGNLDDTVARKIAQFSGHNPTVTYGRRGFGYVRTSIGAFNNAAAGTPLFAIADSMDMPEPCPPVTIVALLPNPHPNTRFRLAVREIESWLLADHINIARFLGVPQSRIPPLPDTILDPKQELIALARTSSKPAVIRLLVPKPGHRGTEGPGYTSELQSFVTHHWDIAAAQARSPSLHRCVLALSTL
;
A
#
# COMPACT_ATOMS: atom_id res chain seq x y z
N MET A 1 12.90 -15.23 11.55
CA MET A 1 13.14 -14.05 10.69
C MET A 1 13.67 -14.53 9.34
N ALA A 2 12.90 -14.39 8.27
CA ALA A 2 13.28 -14.80 6.93
C ALA A 2 13.72 -13.59 6.08
N ASN A 3 14.67 -13.80 5.16
CA ASN A 3 14.92 -12.86 4.08
C ASN A 3 13.78 -12.99 3.06
N VAL A 4 13.17 -11.87 2.66
CA VAL A 4 12.04 -11.86 1.75
C VAL A 4 12.29 -10.93 0.56
N ALA A 5 12.02 -11.41 -0.65
CA ALA A 5 11.98 -10.59 -1.85
C ALA A 5 10.61 -9.90 -1.96
N LEU A 6 10.59 -8.69 -2.48
CA LEU A 6 9.37 -7.91 -2.69
C LEU A 6 9.03 -7.81 -4.17
N LEU A 7 7.73 -7.85 -4.51
CA LEU A 7 7.21 -7.54 -5.83
C LEU A 7 6.07 -6.53 -5.67
N VAL A 8 6.22 -5.34 -6.28
CA VAL A 8 5.35 -4.19 -6.02
C VAL A 8 5.06 -3.40 -7.30
N GLU A 9 3.98 -2.60 -7.29
CA GLU A 9 3.58 -1.78 -8.44
C GLU A 9 4.38 -0.49 -8.55
N GLY A 10 4.60 0.20 -7.44
CA GLY A 10 5.20 1.52 -7.39
C GLY A 10 6.21 1.73 -6.27
N ASN A 11 6.72 2.96 -6.19
CA ASN A 11 7.71 3.32 -5.16
C ASN A 11 7.09 3.46 -3.76
N LEU A 12 5.84 3.93 -3.66
CA LEU A 12 5.14 4.00 -2.38
C LEU A 12 4.87 2.60 -1.84
N ASP A 13 4.43 1.69 -2.72
CA ASP A 13 4.19 0.28 -2.39
C ASP A 13 5.46 -0.41 -1.87
N ASP A 14 6.62 -0.12 -2.48
CA ASP A 14 7.90 -0.63 -1.98
C ASP A 14 8.15 -0.21 -0.52
N THR A 15 7.94 1.07 -0.22
CA THR A 15 8.16 1.59 1.13
C THR A 15 7.19 0.95 2.14
N VAL A 16 5.91 0.80 1.75
CA VAL A 16 4.88 0.15 2.56
C VAL A 16 5.19 -1.33 2.75
N ALA A 17 5.51 -2.06 1.67
CA ALA A 17 5.84 -3.48 1.73
C ALA A 17 7.05 -3.77 2.63
N ARG A 18 8.10 -2.95 2.52
CA ARG A 18 9.28 -3.05 3.40
C ARG A 18 8.90 -2.88 4.86
N LYS A 19 8.12 -1.86 5.17
CA LYS A 19 7.71 -1.59 6.56
C LYS A 19 6.82 -2.70 7.11
N ILE A 20 5.88 -3.25 6.32
CA ILE A 20 5.06 -4.39 6.72
C ILE A 20 5.91 -5.64 6.94
N ALA A 21 6.87 -5.93 6.04
CA ALA A 21 7.76 -7.09 6.19
C ALA A 21 8.57 -7.00 7.49
N GLN A 22 9.16 -5.84 7.77
CA GLN A 22 9.92 -5.58 9.00
C GLN A 22 9.03 -5.70 10.26
N PHE A 23 7.83 -5.12 10.22
CA PHE A 23 6.85 -5.23 11.30
C PHE A 23 6.45 -6.69 11.58
N SER A 24 6.37 -7.51 10.55
CA SER A 24 6.05 -8.95 10.64
C SER A 24 7.28 -9.82 10.97
N GLY A 25 8.44 -9.23 11.29
CA GLY A 25 9.63 -9.94 11.71
C GLY A 25 10.50 -10.50 10.56
N HIS A 26 10.35 -9.97 9.33
CA HIS A 26 11.14 -10.38 8.18
C HIS A 26 12.13 -9.30 7.74
N ASN A 27 13.16 -9.71 6.99
CA ASN A 27 14.14 -8.81 6.40
C ASN A 27 13.88 -8.65 4.89
N PRO A 28 13.32 -7.52 4.43
CA PRO A 28 13.13 -7.26 3.00
C PRO A 28 14.48 -7.01 2.32
N THR A 29 14.84 -7.86 1.35
CA THR A 29 16.14 -7.81 0.66
C THR A 29 16.05 -7.01 -0.65
N VAL A 30 15.57 -7.64 -1.70
CA VAL A 30 15.46 -7.07 -3.05
C VAL A 30 13.99 -6.73 -3.36
N THR A 31 13.78 -5.64 -4.09
CA THR A 31 12.46 -5.27 -4.63
C THR A 31 12.47 -5.33 -6.14
N TYR A 32 11.49 -6.02 -6.67
CA TYR A 32 11.17 -6.10 -8.09
C TYR A 32 9.89 -5.32 -8.39
N GLY A 33 9.71 -4.92 -9.65
CA GLY A 33 8.53 -4.18 -10.10
C GLY A 33 8.79 -2.69 -10.17
N ARG A 34 7.91 -1.87 -9.60
CA ARG A 34 7.84 -0.40 -9.76
C ARG A 34 7.54 0.01 -11.20
N ARG A 35 6.79 -0.85 -11.94
CA ARG A 35 6.41 -0.70 -13.35
C ARG A 35 4.90 -0.80 -13.56
N GLY A 36 4.13 -0.57 -12.49
CA GLY A 36 2.67 -0.69 -12.46
C GLY A 36 2.17 -2.14 -12.38
N PHE A 37 0.85 -2.26 -12.24
CA PHE A 37 0.15 -3.54 -12.09
C PHE A 37 0.42 -4.52 -13.24
N GLY A 38 0.52 -4.03 -14.49
CA GLY A 38 0.80 -4.87 -15.65
C GLY A 38 2.06 -5.73 -15.49
N TYR A 39 3.11 -5.19 -14.89
CA TYR A 39 4.33 -5.94 -14.60
C TYR A 39 4.10 -6.98 -13.49
N VAL A 40 3.44 -6.61 -12.40
CA VAL A 40 3.13 -7.56 -11.32
C VAL A 40 2.33 -8.74 -11.87
N ARG A 41 1.26 -8.46 -12.63
CA ARG A 41 0.38 -9.46 -13.23
C ARG A 41 1.13 -10.46 -14.13
N THR A 42 2.03 -9.99 -14.96
CA THR A 42 2.77 -10.85 -15.90
C THR A 42 3.94 -11.60 -15.25
N SER A 43 4.45 -11.11 -14.12
CA SER A 43 5.67 -11.63 -13.51
C SER A 43 5.41 -12.48 -12.25
N ILE A 44 4.25 -12.34 -11.59
CA ILE A 44 3.97 -13.00 -10.31
C ILE A 44 4.16 -14.51 -10.36
N GLY A 45 3.78 -15.17 -11.46
CA GLY A 45 3.96 -16.62 -11.64
C GLY A 45 5.44 -17.04 -11.65
N ALA A 46 6.30 -16.29 -12.34
CA ALA A 46 7.73 -16.57 -12.38
C ALA A 46 8.39 -16.38 -11.01
N PHE A 47 8.05 -15.31 -10.30
CA PHE A 47 8.55 -15.07 -8.93
C PHE A 47 8.03 -16.10 -7.94
N ASN A 48 6.78 -16.54 -8.08
CA ASN A 48 6.22 -17.61 -7.28
C ASN A 48 6.99 -18.92 -7.42
N ASN A 49 7.37 -19.28 -8.66
CA ASN A 49 8.18 -20.48 -8.92
C ASN A 49 9.59 -20.37 -8.29
N ALA A 50 10.16 -19.17 -8.21
CA ALA A 50 11.44 -18.91 -7.59
C ALA A 50 11.38 -18.85 -6.04
N ALA A 51 10.17 -18.83 -5.43
CA ALA A 51 9.98 -18.67 -3.99
C ALA A 51 10.51 -19.85 -3.15
N ALA A 52 10.84 -20.98 -3.77
CA ALA A 52 11.54 -22.09 -3.12
C ALA A 52 12.91 -21.66 -2.57
N GLY A 53 13.63 -20.78 -3.27
CA GLY A 53 14.94 -20.28 -2.86
C GLY A 53 14.87 -19.03 -1.99
N THR A 54 13.93 -18.14 -2.25
CA THR A 54 13.75 -16.89 -1.49
C THR A 54 12.27 -16.60 -1.37
N PRO A 55 11.72 -16.55 -0.15
CA PRO A 55 10.32 -16.18 0.10
C PRO A 55 9.93 -14.89 -0.62
N LEU A 56 8.70 -14.85 -1.14
CA LEU A 56 8.15 -13.73 -1.89
C LEU A 56 7.00 -13.06 -1.13
N PHE A 57 7.08 -11.74 -0.97
CA PHE A 57 5.96 -10.90 -0.59
C PHE A 57 5.62 -9.97 -1.74
N ALA A 58 4.42 -10.12 -2.30
CA ALA A 58 3.89 -9.30 -3.37
C ALA A 58 2.67 -8.51 -2.89
N ILE A 59 2.62 -7.23 -3.22
CA ILE A 59 1.44 -6.39 -3.02
C ILE A 59 1.06 -5.66 -4.30
N ALA A 60 -0.25 -5.46 -4.47
CA ALA A 60 -0.83 -4.71 -5.57
C ALA A 60 -2.13 -4.03 -5.10
N ASP A 61 -2.58 -3.03 -5.85
CA ASP A 61 -3.86 -2.38 -5.63
C ASP A 61 -5.01 -3.19 -6.25
N SER A 62 -6.16 -3.24 -5.57
CA SER A 62 -7.33 -3.91 -6.13
C SER A 62 -8.16 -3.02 -7.04
N MET A 63 -7.87 -1.73 -7.12
CA MET A 63 -8.62 -0.77 -7.91
C MET A 63 -8.56 -1.07 -9.42
N ASP A 64 -7.40 -1.51 -9.89
CA ASP A 64 -7.16 -1.83 -11.30
C ASP A 64 -7.59 -3.26 -11.68
N MET A 65 -8.26 -3.98 -10.77
CA MET A 65 -8.66 -5.35 -10.98
C MET A 65 -10.06 -5.44 -11.61
N PRO A 66 -10.27 -6.32 -12.59
CA PRO A 66 -11.60 -6.51 -13.21
C PRO A 66 -12.61 -7.15 -12.25
N GLU A 67 -12.13 -7.91 -11.27
CA GLU A 67 -12.96 -8.60 -10.29
C GLU A 67 -12.88 -7.85 -8.94
N PRO A 68 -13.99 -7.38 -8.38
CA PRO A 68 -13.98 -6.57 -7.15
C PRO A 68 -13.68 -7.38 -5.89
N CYS A 69 -13.69 -8.72 -5.98
CA CYS A 69 -13.43 -9.59 -4.82
C CYS A 69 -11.95 -9.97 -4.73
N PRO A 70 -11.15 -9.40 -3.80
CA PRO A 70 -9.71 -9.66 -3.71
C PRO A 70 -9.31 -11.13 -3.63
N PRO A 71 -9.99 -12.02 -2.86
CA PRO A 71 -9.69 -13.46 -2.87
C PRO A 71 -9.84 -14.10 -4.24
N VAL A 72 -10.89 -13.75 -5.00
CA VAL A 72 -11.12 -14.28 -6.35
C VAL A 72 -10.02 -13.83 -7.29
N THR A 73 -9.66 -12.57 -7.23
CA THR A 73 -8.57 -11.99 -8.05
C THR A 73 -7.23 -12.64 -7.73
N ILE A 74 -6.90 -12.84 -6.44
CA ILE A 74 -5.64 -13.50 -6.05
C ILE A 74 -5.57 -14.91 -6.62
N VAL A 75 -6.66 -15.70 -6.53
CA VAL A 75 -6.71 -17.06 -7.09
C VAL A 75 -6.61 -17.04 -8.61
N ALA A 76 -7.23 -16.08 -9.28
CA ALA A 76 -7.16 -15.96 -10.75
C ALA A 76 -5.73 -15.61 -11.23
N LEU A 77 -5.02 -14.75 -10.51
CA LEU A 77 -3.66 -14.35 -10.85
C LEU A 77 -2.60 -15.37 -10.42
N LEU A 78 -2.85 -16.08 -9.33
CA LEU A 78 -1.91 -17.03 -8.74
C LEU A 78 -2.67 -18.26 -8.20
N PRO A 79 -3.14 -19.16 -9.08
CA PRO A 79 -3.97 -20.30 -8.69
C PRO A 79 -3.22 -21.33 -7.81
N ASN A 80 -1.91 -21.42 -7.97
CA ASN A 80 -1.05 -22.37 -7.24
C ASN A 80 0.08 -21.61 -6.50
N PRO A 81 -0.24 -20.90 -5.39
CA PRO A 81 0.77 -20.16 -4.65
C PRO A 81 1.77 -21.13 -3.98
N HIS A 82 3.05 -20.85 -4.14
CA HIS A 82 4.10 -21.55 -3.39
C HIS A 82 3.92 -21.28 -1.89
N PRO A 83 4.19 -22.24 -0.97
CA PRO A 83 4.08 -22.03 0.47
C PRO A 83 4.85 -20.81 1.01
N ASN A 84 5.94 -20.43 0.34
CA ASN A 84 6.76 -19.25 0.66
C ASN A 84 6.32 -17.98 -0.10
N THR A 85 5.16 -17.98 -0.75
CA THR A 85 4.64 -16.79 -1.44
C THR A 85 3.47 -16.19 -0.66
N ARG A 86 3.52 -14.88 -0.46
CA ARG A 86 2.39 -14.10 0.05
C ARG A 86 2.07 -13.01 -0.96
N PHE A 87 0.97 -13.20 -1.71
CA PHE A 87 0.42 -12.17 -2.58
C PHE A 87 -0.80 -11.55 -1.92
N ARG A 88 -0.82 -10.22 -1.77
CA ARG A 88 -1.87 -9.48 -1.07
C ARG A 88 -2.31 -8.28 -1.88
N LEU A 89 -3.58 -7.94 -1.74
CA LEU A 89 -4.18 -6.78 -2.39
C LEU A 89 -4.58 -5.75 -1.34
N ALA A 90 -4.15 -4.50 -1.54
CA ALA A 90 -4.72 -3.36 -0.85
C ALA A 90 -6.14 -3.10 -1.38
N VAL A 91 -7.09 -2.86 -0.51
CA VAL A 91 -8.48 -2.58 -0.87
C VAL A 91 -8.75 -1.09 -0.62
N ARG A 92 -8.90 -0.27 -1.61
CA ARG A 92 -8.77 -0.43 -3.08
C ARG A 92 -7.36 -0.08 -3.56
N GLU A 93 -6.70 0.82 -2.84
CA GLU A 93 -5.34 1.32 -3.07
C GLU A 93 -4.57 1.32 -1.75
N ILE A 94 -3.24 1.40 -1.87
CA ILE A 94 -2.33 1.43 -0.71
C ILE A 94 -2.65 2.61 0.22
N GLU A 95 -3.19 3.71 -0.30
CA GLU A 95 -3.59 4.88 0.46
C GLU A 95 -4.68 4.58 1.50
N SER A 96 -5.52 3.58 1.28
CA SER A 96 -6.50 3.13 2.29
C SER A 96 -5.82 2.65 3.57
N TRP A 97 -4.67 1.97 3.44
CA TRP A 97 -3.88 1.51 4.57
C TRP A 97 -3.23 2.67 5.33
N LEU A 98 -2.82 3.73 4.61
CA LEU A 98 -2.27 4.93 5.22
C LEU A 98 -3.34 5.73 5.97
N LEU A 99 -4.53 5.88 5.39
CA LEU A 99 -5.71 6.52 6.01
C LEU A 99 -6.20 5.75 7.25
N ALA A 100 -5.94 4.45 7.33
CA ALA A 100 -6.30 3.63 8.47
C ALA A 100 -5.58 4.06 9.77
N ASP A 101 -4.37 4.59 9.70
CA ASP A 101 -3.70 5.26 10.83
C ASP A 101 -4.23 6.70 10.97
N HIS A 102 -5.48 6.82 11.36
CA HIS A 102 -6.22 8.08 11.36
C HIS A 102 -5.62 9.18 12.24
N ILE A 103 -4.88 8.82 13.28
CA ILE A 103 -4.24 9.79 14.19
C ILE A 103 -3.01 10.40 13.52
N ASN A 104 -2.11 9.56 13.05
CA ASN A 104 -0.84 10.04 12.49
C ASN A 104 -1.02 10.65 11.11
N ILE A 105 -1.91 10.10 10.27
CA ILE A 105 -2.19 10.70 8.95
C ILE A 105 -2.88 12.07 9.09
N ALA A 106 -3.80 12.25 10.04
CA ALA A 106 -4.41 13.54 10.31
C ALA A 106 -3.38 14.58 10.75
N ARG A 107 -2.48 14.19 11.65
CA ARG A 107 -1.37 15.04 12.10
C ARG A 107 -0.42 15.37 10.96
N PHE A 108 -0.05 14.38 10.13
CA PHE A 108 0.79 14.57 8.97
C PHE A 108 0.16 15.53 7.97
N LEU A 109 -1.08 15.29 7.60
CA LEU A 109 -1.83 16.15 6.68
C LEU A 109 -2.17 17.52 7.26
N GLY A 110 -2.16 17.70 8.59
CA GLY A 110 -2.57 18.95 9.22
C GLY A 110 -4.07 19.22 9.13
N VAL A 111 -4.86 18.16 9.30
CA VAL A 111 -6.34 18.22 9.29
C VAL A 111 -6.90 17.67 10.62
N PRO A 112 -8.13 18.03 11.00
CA PRO A 112 -8.79 17.40 12.15
C PRO A 112 -8.95 15.89 11.96
N GLN A 113 -8.67 15.10 12.98
CA GLN A 113 -8.81 13.64 12.96
C GLN A 113 -10.22 13.18 12.58
N SER A 114 -11.25 13.94 12.98
CA SER A 114 -12.65 13.66 12.65
C SER A 114 -12.98 13.71 11.15
N ARG A 115 -12.08 14.25 10.34
CA ARG A 115 -12.22 14.26 8.88
C ARG A 115 -11.68 12.99 8.21
N ILE A 116 -10.88 12.19 8.91
CA ILE A 116 -10.37 10.94 8.35
C ILE A 116 -11.49 9.90 8.35
N PRO A 117 -11.81 9.32 7.18
CA PRO A 117 -12.87 8.33 7.06
C PRO A 117 -12.72 7.16 8.04
N PRO A 118 -13.79 6.72 8.69
CA PRO A 118 -13.73 5.67 9.72
C PRO A 118 -13.45 4.27 9.15
N LEU A 119 -13.83 4.02 7.90
CA LEU A 119 -13.72 2.72 7.22
C LEU A 119 -12.93 2.86 5.91
N PRO A 120 -11.60 2.94 5.97
CA PRO A 120 -10.77 3.27 4.80
C PRO A 120 -10.88 2.25 3.66
N ASP A 121 -11.08 0.96 3.96
CA ASP A 121 -11.26 -0.08 2.93
C ASP A 121 -12.58 0.05 2.14
N THR A 122 -13.50 0.94 2.53
CA THR A 122 -14.75 1.21 1.80
C THR A 122 -14.68 2.42 0.87
N ILE A 123 -13.58 3.15 0.89
CA ILE A 123 -13.39 4.35 0.05
C ILE A 123 -13.20 3.91 -1.39
N LEU A 124 -13.96 4.50 -2.31
CA LEU A 124 -13.91 4.14 -3.73
C LEU A 124 -12.61 4.54 -4.42
N ASP A 125 -12.06 5.69 -4.03
CA ASP A 125 -10.80 6.24 -4.55
C ASP A 125 -10.00 6.82 -3.37
N PRO A 126 -9.22 5.98 -2.66
CA PRO A 126 -8.46 6.39 -1.48
C PRO A 126 -7.42 7.47 -1.77
N LYS A 127 -6.81 7.45 -2.96
CA LYS A 127 -5.85 8.46 -3.41
C LYS A 127 -6.51 9.83 -3.54
N GLN A 128 -7.65 9.91 -4.22
CA GLN A 128 -8.37 11.19 -4.33
C GLN A 128 -8.93 11.67 -2.99
N GLU A 129 -9.35 10.77 -2.12
CA GLU A 129 -9.76 11.12 -0.75
C GLU A 129 -8.59 11.76 0.02
N LEU A 130 -7.39 11.15 -0.03
CA LEU A 130 -6.20 11.69 0.61
C LEU A 130 -5.83 13.09 0.05
N ILE A 131 -5.92 13.27 -1.26
CA ILE A 131 -5.69 14.58 -1.91
C ILE A 131 -6.77 15.60 -1.51
N ALA A 132 -8.02 15.18 -1.40
CA ALA A 132 -9.12 16.05 -0.95
C ALA A 132 -8.90 16.52 0.49
N LEU A 133 -8.47 15.64 1.38
CA LEU A 133 -8.05 15.98 2.74
C LEU A 133 -6.87 16.96 2.73
N ALA A 134 -5.84 16.68 1.94
CA ALA A 134 -4.66 17.54 1.82
C ALA A 134 -4.99 18.96 1.34
N ARG A 135 -6.00 19.14 0.49
CA ARG A 135 -6.49 20.46 0.04
C ARG A 135 -6.99 21.33 1.18
N THR A 136 -7.46 20.73 2.26
CA THR A 136 -7.99 21.41 3.44
C THR A 136 -6.98 21.54 4.58
N SER A 137 -5.72 21.22 4.30
CA SER A 137 -4.63 21.25 5.25
C SER A 137 -4.39 22.64 5.83
N SER A 138 -4.11 22.71 7.13
CA SER A 138 -3.55 23.91 7.77
C SER A 138 -2.08 24.15 7.45
N LYS A 139 -1.43 23.20 6.74
CA LYS A 139 0.01 23.24 6.39
C LYS A 139 0.18 23.59 4.91
N PRO A 140 0.62 24.79 4.54
CA PRO A 140 0.79 25.18 3.13
C PRO A 140 1.73 24.25 2.33
N ALA A 141 2.74 23.67 3.00
CA ALA A 141 3.67 22.74 2.37
C ALA A 141 2.96 21.46 1.91
N VAL A 142 2.03 20.92 2.72
CA VAL A 142 1.22 19.73 2.38
C VAL A 142 0.39 20.00 1.13
N ILE A 143 -0.31 21.16 1.08
CA ILE A 143 -1.10 21.54 -0.09
C ILE A 143 -0.20 21.61 -1.33
N ARG A 144 0.93 22.29 -1.24
CA ARG A 144 1.86 22.48 -2.36
C ARG A 144 2.42 21.16 -2.91
N LEU A 145 2.68 20.18 -2.03
CA LEU A 145 3.38 18.95 -2.38
C LEU A 145 2.44 17.81 -2.77
N LEU A 146 1.27 17.70 -2.10
CA LEU A 146 0.35 16.58 -2.34
C LEU A 146 -0.75 16.91 -3.34
N VAL A 147 -1.12 18.19 -3.49
CA VAL A 147 -2.27 18.60 -4.32
C VAL A 147 -1.79 19.02 -5.70
N PRO A 148 -2.40 18.51 -6.79
CA PRO A 148 -2.06 18.93 -8.14
C PRO A 148 -2.37 20.44 -8.34
N LYS A 149 -1.48 21.14 -9.05
CA LYS A 149 -1.67 22.54 -9.39
C LYS A 149 -2.86 22.70 -10.35
N PRO A 150 -3.63 23.80 -10.25
CA PRO A 150 -4.67 24.11 -11.23
C PRO A 150 -4.11 24.08 -12.66
N GLY A 151 -4.83 23.41 -13.58
CA GLY A 151 -4.42 23.27 -14.97
C GLY A 151 -3.33 22.21 -15.25
N HIS A 152 -2.80 21.55 -14.22
CA HIS A 152 -1.87 20.43 -14.40
C HIS A 152 -2.63 19.16 -14.81
N ARG A 153 -2.07 18.38 -15.75
CA ARG A 153 -2.69 17.12 -16.20
C ARG A 153 -2.55 15.94 -15.22
N GLY A 154 -1.64 16.05 -14.26
CA GLY A 154 -1.43 15.02 -13.25
C GLY A 154 -2.56 15.00 -12.21
N THR A 155 -2.84 13.82 -11.67
CA THR A 155 -3.86 13.59 -10.63
C THR A 155 -3.35 13.91 -9.22
N GLU A 156 -2.03 14.11 -9.04
CA GLU A 156 -1.36 14.30 -7.75
C GLU A 156 -0.36 15.46 -7.80
N GLY A 157 0.04 15.92 -6.62
CA GLY A 157 1.05 16.98 -6.48
C GLY A 157 2.48 16.48 -6.71
N PRO A 158 3.43 17.40 -6.95
CA PRO A 158 4.81 17.07 -7.35
C PRO A 158 5.60 16.30 -6.28
N GLY A 159 5.21 16.37 -5.02
CA GLY A 159 5.84 15.68 -3.91
C GLY A 159 5.02 14.51 -3.35
N TYR A 160 3.92 14.12 -4.01
CA TYR A 160 2.97 13.15 -3.48
C TYR A 160 3.65 11.87 -2.99
N THR A 161 4.34 11.18 -3.88
CA THR A 161 5.01 9.91 -3.56
C THR A 161 6.08 10.09 -2.47
N SER A 162 6.94 11.10 -2.57
CA SER A 162 8.03 11.30 -1.60
C SER A 162 7.54 11.67 -0.21
N GLU A 163 6.48 12.49 -0.10
CA GLU A 163 5.89 12.85 1.18
C GLU A 163 5.20 11.66 1.85
N LEU A 164 4.48 10.84 1.08
CA LEU A 164 3.86 9.63 1.63
C LEU A 164 4.89 8.57 2.01
N GLN A 165 6.00 8.43 1.26
CA GLN A 165 7.11 7.57 1.66
C GLN A 165 7.73 8.05 2.99
N SER A 166 7.88 9.36 3.16
CA SER A 166 8.35 9.96 4.42
C SER A 166 7.36 9.67 5.57
N PHE A 167 6.06 9.82 5.32
CA PHE A 167 5.02 9.45 6.28
C PHE A 167 5.12 7.98 6.69
N VAL A 168 5.18 7.07 5.70
CA VAL A 168 5.30 5.63 5.95
C VAL A 168 6.54 5.33 6.78
N THR A 169 7.68 5.91 6.44
CA THR A 169 8.95 5.61 7.10
C THR A 169 8.96 6.07 8.55
N HIS A 170 8.48 7.28 8.83
CA HIS A 170 8.72 7.94 10.12
C HIS A 170 7.50 8.01 11.05
N HIS A 171 6.27 7.91 10.50
CA HIS A 171 5.06 8.22 11.26
C HIS A 171 3.99 7.13 11.25
N TRP A 172 3.93 6.31 10.20
CA TRP A 172 2.86 5.31 10.04
C TRP A 172 2.96 4.22 11.10
N ASP A 173 1.89 4.06 11.87
CA ASP A 173 1.72 3.00 12.87
C ASP A 173 0.87 1.86 12.31
N ILE A 174 1.54 0.75 11.95
CA ILE A 174 0.87 -0.43 11.39
C ILE A 174 -0.08 -1.07 12.41
N ALA A 175 0.29 -1.08 13.71
CA ALA A 175 -0.55 -1.68 14.74
C ALA A 175 -1.88 -0.92 14.88
N ALA A 176 -1.85 0.42 14.83
CA ALA A 176 -3.04 1.24 14.84
C ALA A 176 -3.85 1.10 13.53
N ALA A 177 -3.16 1.10 12.38
CA ALA A 177 -3.79 1.02 11.06
C ALA A 177 -4.53 -0.29 10.83
N GLN A 178 -3.93 -1.44 11.18
CA GLN A 178 -4.55 -2.75 10.98
C GLN A 178 -5.85 -2.95 11.78
N ALA A 179 -6.04 -2.22 12.87
CA ALA A 179 -7.28 -2.26 13.64
C ALA A 179 -8.48 -1.66 12.88
N ARG A 180 -8.22 -0.84 11.84
CA ARG A 180 -9.23 -0.12 11.06
C ARG A 180 -9.28 -0.53 9.59
N SER A 181 -8.30 -1.28 9.10
CA SER A 181 -8.26 -1.83 7.74
C SER A 181 -8.21 -3.36 7.79
N PRO A 182 -9.34 -4.04 7.53
CA PRO A 182 -9.38 -5.50 7.45
C PRO A 182 -8.44 -6.06 6.38
N SER A 183 -8.20 -5.35 5.28
CA SER A 183 -7.29 -5.80 4.22
C SER A 183 -5.83 -5.76 4.69
N LEU A 184 -5.42 -4.70 5.39
CA LEU A 184 -4.10 -4.60 6.01
C LEU A 184 -3.91 -5.65 7.11
N HIS A 185 -4.91 -5.83 7.98
CA HIS A 185 -4.86 -6.85 9.02
C HIS A 185 -4.59 -8.24 8.43
N ARG A 186 -5.35 -8.63 7.39
CA ARG A 186 -5.13 -9.91 6.69
C ARG A 186 -3.77 -9.99 6.01
N CYS A 187 -3.23 -8.86 5.53
CA CYS A 187 -1.90 -8.79 4.94
C CYS A 187 -0.82 -9.10 5.99
N VAL A 188 -0.86 -8.40 7.14
CA VAL A 188 0.08 -8.59 8.25
C VAL A 188 0.01 -10.03 8.79
N LEU A 189 -1.21 -10.54 9.04
CA LEU A 189 -1.43 -11.90 9.53
C LEU A 189 -0.85 -12.95 8.56
N ALA A 190 -1.06 -12.78 7.27
CA ALA A 190 -0.51 -13.71 6.29
C ALA A 190 1.03 -13.69 6.26
N LEU A 191 1.62 -12.51 6.44
CA LEU A 191 3.08 -12.40 6.43
C LEU A 191 3.72 -12.98 7.69
N SER A 192 3.05 -12.90 8.84
CA SER A 192 3.55 -13.50 10.09
C SER A 192 3.64 -15.04 10.05
N THR A 193 3.06 -15.68 9.03
CA THR A 193 3.11 -17.13 8.81
C THR A 193 4.08 -17.54 7.67
N LEU A 194 4.94 -16.64 7.20
CA LEU A 194 5.90 -16.89 6.13
C LEU A 194 7.20 -17.56 6.62
#